data_3d817c104ab0564370ed293f3f315cc4
#
_entry.id   3d817c104ab0564370ed293f3f315cc4
#
_cell.length_a   1.000
_cell.length_b   1.000
_cell.length_c   1.000
_cell.angle_alpha   90.00
_cell.angle_beta   90.00
_cell.angle_gamma   90.00
#
_symmetry.space_group_name_H-M   'P 1'
#
loop_
_entity.id
_entity.type
_entity.pdbx_description
1 polymer ?
#
loop_
_entity_poly.entity_id
_entity_poly.type
_entity_poly.pdbx_seq_one_letter_code
_entity_poly.pdbx_strand_id
1 'polypeptide(L)'
;AKVMPELWGGSADLAESNNTTIEGAKSFVPAKWSTHEWTGDQYGRVLHFGIREHAMAAILNGIVLHGKTRAFGGTFLIFSDYMRPAVRLAALMGVPSIFVWTHDSVALGEDGPTHQPIEQLATLRAIPGLDIVRPGDANEVAHAWKTMLDRRQGPAGIALTRQNIPVFPRGAQDETGATYASANLTAKGAYTLVDASNSKPEVILIASGSEVQLAVNARVALEA
;
A
#
# COMPACT_ATOMS: atom_id res chain seq x y z
N ALA A 1 -3.90 -14.65 0.29
CA ALA A 1 -4.15 -15.15 1.66
C ALA A 1 -4.42 -16.66 1.72
N LYS A 2 -5.12 -17.25 0.73
CA LYS A 2 -5.36 -18.73 0.70
C LYS A 2 -4.07 -19.54 0.56
N VAL A 3 -3.10 -19.03 -0.18
CA VAL A 3 -1.79 -19.69 -0.44
C VAL A 3 -0.68 -19.27 0.53
N MET A 4 -0.99 -18.42 1.50
CA MET A 4 -0.06 -17.88 2.49
C MET A 4 -0.72 -17.89 3.88
N PRO A 5 -0.79 -19.05 4.55
CA PRO A 5 -1.44 -19.18 5.87
C PRO A 5 -0.70 -18.38 6.96
N GLU A 6 0.59 -18.10 6.77
CA GLU A 6 1.41 -17.29 7.65
C GLU A 6 1.15 -15.78 7.56
N LEU A 7 0.31 -15.31 6.60
CA LEU A 7 -0.06 -13.90 6.48
C LEU A 7 -1.19 -13.56 7.44
N TRP A 8 -0.91 -12.67 8.37
CA TRP A 8 -1.85 -12.15 9.37
C TRP A 8 -2.00 -10.64 9.20
N GLY A 9 -3.14 -10.10 9.51
CA GLY A 9 -3.29 -8.65 9.44
C GLY A 9 -4.68 -8.15 9.73
N GLY A 10 -4.82 -6.84 9.70
CA GLY A 10 -6.08 -6.15 9.98
C GLY A 10 -5.89 -4.65 9.92
N SER A 11 -6.75 -3.93 10.63
CA SER A 11 -6.81 -2.48 10.58
C SER A 11 -7.01 -1.86 11.97
N ALA A 12 -6.64 -0.59 12.07
CA ALA A 12 -6.96 0.26 13.20
C ALA A 12 -8.39 0.83 13.05
N ASP A 13 -9.39 -0.08 13.14
CA ASP A 13 -10.82 0.21 13.05
C ASP A 13 -11.31 0.77 11.70
N LEU A 14 -10.58 0.48 10.62
CA LEU A 14 -10.87 0.94 9.25
C LEU A 14 -10.85 -0.22 8.25
N ALA A 15 -11.20 -1.43 8.68
CA ALA A 15 -11.04 -2.64 7.86
C ALA A 15 -11.79 -2.58 6.53
N GLU A 16 -13.02 -2.09 6.52
CA GLU A 16 -13.84 -1.91 5.31
C GLU A 16 -13.23 -0.87 4.37
N SER A 17 -12.90 0.31 4.89
CA SER A 17 -12.33 1.41 4.09
C SER A 17 -10.93 1.09 3.55
N ASN A 18 -10.15 0.31 4.28
CA ASN A 18 -8.80 -0.10 3.87
C ASN A 18 -8.78 -1.40 3.04
N ASN A 19 -9.90 -2.13 2.95
CA ASN A 19 -9.98 -3.46 2.33
C ASN A 19 -8.92 -4.43 2.89
N THR A 20 -8.74 -4.44 4.22
CA THR A 20 -7.70 -5.22 4.90
C THR A 20 -8.18 -6.53 5.48
N THR A 21 -9.46 -6.82 5.42
CA THR A 21 -10.02 -8.09 5.87
C THR A 21 -9.53 -9.23 4.98
N ILE A 22 -8.99 -10.27 5.60
CA ILE A 22 -8.58 -11.49 4.91
C ILE A 22 -9.83 -12.34 4.66
N GLU A 23 -10.31 -12.36 3.43
CA GLU A 23 -11.51 -13.11 3.05
C GLU A 23 -11.41 -14.58 3.43
N GLY A 24 -12.45 -15.09 4.10
CA GLY A 24 -12.54 -16.47 4.57
C GLY A 24 -11.65 -16.81 5.77
N ALA A 25 -10.93 -15.85 6.32
CA ALA A 25 -10.18 -16.05 7.56
C ALA A 25 -11.01 -15.65 8.79
N LYS A 26 -10.84 -16.39 9.87
CA LYS A 26 -11.43 -16.06 11.16
C LYS A 26 -10.68 -14.93 11.85
N SER A 27 -11.35 -14.23 12.76
CA SER A 27 -10.79 -13.19 13.59
C SER A 27 -10.02 -13.75 14.80
N PHE A 28 -8.89 -13.17 15.11
CA PHE A 28 -8.08 -13.53 16.28
C PHE A 28 -8.69 -12.93 17.54
N VAL A 29 -9.83 -13.46 17.94
CA VAL A 29 -10.55 -13.13 19.18
C VAL A 29 -11.12 -14.39 19.78
N PRO A 30 -11.40 -14.44 21.09
CA PRO A 30 -12.08 -15.57 21.71
C PRO A 30 -13.39 -15.93 21.01
N ALA A 31 -13.68 -17.20 20.81
CA ALA A 31 -14.89 -17.67 20.11
C ALA A 31 -16.19 -17.08 20.70
N LYS A 32 -16.24 -16.84 22.01
CA LYS A 32 -17.37 -16.21 22.69
C LYS A 32 -17.66 -14.77 22.27
N TRP A 33 -16.71 -14.12 21.56
CA TRP A 33 -16.86 -12.75 21.04
C TRP A 33 -17.16 -12.75 19.54
N SER A 34 -17.57 -13.88 18.99
CA SER A 34 -18.08 -13.92 17.63
C SER A 34 -19.33 -13.05 17.48
N THR A 35 -19.44 -12.39 16.32
CA THR A 35 -20.62 -11.59 15.93
C THR A 35 -21.21 -12.18 14.64
N HIS A 36 -22.22 -11.51 14.09
CA HIS A 36 -22.75 -11.85 12.77
C HIS A 36 -21.77 -11.48 11.63
N GLU A 37 -20.83 -10.57 11.89
CA GLU A 37 -19.85 -10.09 10.89
C GLU A 37 -18.57 -10.95 10.87
N TRP A 38 -18.14 -11.46 12.04
CA TRP A 38 -16.92 -12.27 12.12
C TRP A 38 -17.03 -13.42 13.11
N THR A 39 -16.29 -14.47 12.81
CA THR A 39 -16.15 -15.62 13.69
C THR A 39 -14.82 -15.54 14.45
N GLY A 40 -14.89 -15.56 15.78
CA GLY A 40 -13.72 -15.60 16.64
C GLY A 40 -13.08 -16.99 16.70
N ASP A 41 -11.75 -17.03 16.67
CA ASP A 41 -10.96 -18.26 16.78
C ASP A 41 -9.55 -17.93 17.31
N GLN A 42 -9.02 -18.76 18.20
CA GLN A 42 -7.66 -18.58 18.73
C GLN A 42 -6.54 -18.70 17.67
N TYR A 43 -6.85 -19.25 16.50
CA TYR A 43 -5.96 -19.32 15.34
C TYR A 43 -6.43 -18.42 14.20
N GLY A 44 -7.32 -17.49 14.48
CA GLY A 44 -7.76 -16.49 13.52
C GLY A 44 -6.60 -15.62 13.04
N ARG A 45 -6.69 -15.12 11.80
CA ARG A 45 -5.63 -14.32 11.18
C ARG A 45 -6.02 -12.87 10.94
N VAL A 46 -7.28 -12.53 11.14
CA VAL A 46 -7.76 -11.15 11.08
C VAL A 46 -7.61 -10.53 12.47
N LEU A 47 -6.82 -9.45 12.53
CA LEU A 47 -6.51 -8.73 13.76
C LEU A 47 -7.32 -7.44 13.86
N HIS A 48 -7.98 -7.25 14.99
CA HIS A 48 -8.76 -6.04 15.29
C HIS A 48 -7.99 -5.19 16.29
N PHE A 49 -7.39 -4.10 15.82
CA PHE A 49 -6.55 -3.24 16.66
C PHE A 49 -7.33 -2.13 17.36
N GLY A 50 -8.54 -1.82 16.89
CA GLY A 50 -9.28 -0.63 17.30
C GLY A 50 -8.56 0.64 16.82
N ILE A 51 -9.02 1.80 17.26
CA ILE A 51 -8.42 3.12 16.93
C ILE A 51 -7.10 3.28 17.70
N ARG A 52 -6.05 2.53 17.30
CA ARG A 52 -4.75 2.45 18.01
C ARG A 52 -3.60 2.22 17.03
N GLU A 53 -3.30 3.16 16.17
CA GLU A 53 -2.32 3.05 15.09
C GLU A 53 -0.92 2.75 15.61
N HIS A 54 -0.50 3.42 16.69
CA HIS A 54 0.80 3.15 17.32
C HIS A 54 0.90 1.72 17.86
N ALA A 55 -0.12 1.29 18.61
CA ALA A 55 -0.16 -0.06 19.15
C ALA A 55 -0.25 -1.10 18.03
N MET A 56 -1.03 -0.86 16.97
CA MET A 56 -1.05 -1.70 15.78
C MET A 56 0.35 -1.91 15.23
N ALA A 57 1.07 -0.84 14.94
CA ALA A 57 2.41 -0.94 14.37
C ALA A 57 3.39 -1.66 15.31
N ALA A 58 3.32 -1.40 16.62
CA ALA A 58 4.15 -2.06 17.63
C ALA A 58 3.84 -3.56 17.73
N ILE A 59 2.56 -3.95 17.69
CA ILE A 59 2.12 -5.35 17.72
C ILE A 59 2.60 -6.06 16.44
N LEU A 60 2.48 -5.44 15.25
CA LEU A 60 3.00 -6.01 14.02
C LEU A 60 4.51 -6.28 14.10
N ASN A 61 5.28 -5.32 14.65
CA ASN A 61 6.71 -5.50 14.86
C ASN A 61 6.98 -6.71 15.79
N GLY A 62 6.23 -6.85 16.87
CA GLY A 62 6.36 -7.98 17.80
C GLY A 62 6.02 -9.32 17.15
N ILE A 63 4.94 -9.40 16.35
CA ILE A 63 4.55 -10.62 15.63
C ILE A 63 5.65 -11.05 14.66
N VAL A 64 6.18 -10.11 13.87
CA VAL A 64 7.22 -10.42 12.88
C VAL A 64 8.56 -10.76 13.55
N LEU A 65 8.91 -10.12 14.65
CA LEU A 65 10.09 -10.45 15.45
C LEU A 65 10.02 -11.86 16.06
N HIS A 66 8.83 -12.31 16.48
CA HIS A 66 8.65 -13.68 16.94
C HIS A 66 8.97 -14.71 15.85
N GLY A 67 8.78 -14.34 14.59
CA GLY A 67 9.12 -15.14 13.42
C GLY A 67 8.00 -16.04 12.91
N LYS A 68 8.23 -16.62 11.74
CA LYS A 68 7.31 -17.54 11.03
C LYS A 68 5.98 -16.93 10.57
N THR A 69 5.72 -15.66 10.86
CA THR A 69 4.51 -14.95 10.50
C THR A 69 4.85 -13.69 9.73
N ARG A 70 4.13 -13.43 8.65
CA ARG A 70 4.13 -12.14 7.95
C ARG A 70 2.94 -11.36 8.47
N ALA A 71 3.15 -10.11 8.84
CA ALA A 71 2.07 -9.31 9.39
C ALA A 71 1.94 -7.98 8.66
N PHE A 72 0.68 -7.57 8.43
CA PHE A 72 0.35 -6.26 7.89
C PHE A 72 -0.72 -5.55 8.73
N GLY A 73 -0.69 -4.22 8.70
CA GLY A 73 -1.72 -3.41 9.35
C GLY A 73 -2.07 -2.19 8.52
N GLY A 74 -3.37 -1.91 8.44
CA GLY A 74 -3.95 -0.86 7.63
C GLY A 74 -4.52 0.29 8.43
N THR A 75 -4.38 1.50 7.89
CA THR A 75 -5.05 2.72 8.31
C THR A 75 -5.03 3.73 7.17
N PHE A 76 -5.65 4.90 7.31
CA PHE A 76 -5.48 6.00 6.36
C PHE A 76 -4.07 6.57 6.43
N LEU A 77 -3.56 7.10 5.31
CA LEU A 77 -2.19 7.62 5.26
C LEU A 77 -1.96 8.76 6.26
N ILE A 78 -2.93 9.63 6.48
CA ILE A 78 -2.82 10.70 7.47
C ILE A 78 -2.52 10.17 8.87
N PHE A 79 -3.09 9.02 9.25
CA PHE A 79 -2.87 8.41 10.56
C PHE A 79 -1.52 7.69 10.70
N SER A 80 -0.71 7.66 9.64
CA SER A 80 0.70 7.26 9.76
C SER A 80 1.46 8.13 10.78
N ASP A 81 1.01 9.35 11.01
CA ASP A 81 1.60 10.25 12.00
C ASP A 81 1.47 9.71 13.43
N TYR A 82 0.36 9.06 13.76
CA TYR A 82 0.18 8.44 15.08
C TYR A 82 1.05 7.19 15.27
N MET A 83 1.40 6.49 14.22
CA MET A 83 2.19 5.26 14.29
C MET A 83 3.68 5.46 13.96
N ARG A 84 4.10 6.64 13.59
CA ARG A 84 5.44 6.98 13.10
C ARG A 84 6.59 6.45 14.00
N PRO A 85 6.56 6.58 15.34
CA PRO A 85 7.64 6.06 16.17
C PRO A 85 7.81 4.54 16.03
N ALA A 86 6.72 3.77 15.98
CA ALA A 86 6.77 2.31 15.81
C ALA A 86 7.23 1.91 14.39
N VAL A 87 6.85 2.65 13.36
CA VAL A 87 7.33 2.48 11.97
C VAL A 87 8.83 2.73 11.89
N ARG A 88 9.30 3.84 12.50
CA ARG A 88 10.72 4.17 12.54
C ARG A 88 11.53 3.09 13.31
N LEU A 89 10.95 2.57 14.39
CA LEU A 89 11.58 1.49 15.16
C LEU A 89 11.67 0.19 14.33
N ALA A 90 10.64 -0.15 13.54
CA ALA A 90 10.70 -1.28 12.61
C ALA A 90 11.87 -1.13 11.62
N ALA A 91 12.06 0.07 11.07
CA ALA A 91 13.18 0.37 10.16
C ALA A 91 14.53 0.23 10.87
N LEU A 92 14.68 0.79 12.07
CA LEU A 92 15.90 0.70 12.86
C LEU A 92 16.28 -0.74 13.23
N MET A 93 15.29 -1.56 13.54
CA MET A 93 15.48 -2.99 13.89
C MET A 93 15.60 -3.90 12.64
N GLY A 94 15.36 -3.38 11.44
CA GLY A 94 15.33 -4.18 10.21
C GLY A 94 14.17 -5.18 10.15
N VAL A 95 13.06 -4.90 10.83
CA VAL A 95 11.90 -5.81 10.93
C VAL A 95 11.01 -5.68 9.70
N PRO A 96 10.71 -6.77 8.96
CA PRO A 96 9.94 -6.72 7.72
C PRO A 96 8.42 -6.65 7.95
N SER A 97 7.96 -5.71 8.77
CA SER A 97 6.55 -5.37 8.96
C SER A 97 5.99 -4.69 7.71
N ILE A 98 4.72 -4.94 7.41
CA ILE A 98 4.05 -4.36 6.25
C ILE A 98 2.98 -3.38 6.74
N PHE A 99 3.00 -2.16 6.19
CA PHE A 99 2.03 -1.12 6.47
C PHE A 99 1.19 -0.82 5.23
N VAL A 100 -0.12 -0.77 5.39
CA VAL A 100 -1.07 -0.43 4.32
C VAL A 100 -1.69 0.92 4.66
N TRP A 101 -1.43 1.93 3.83
CA TRP A 101 -1.94 3.28 4.00
C TRP A 101 -2.83 3.65 2.81
N THR A 102 -4.13 3.70 3.05
CA THR A 102 -5.10 4.13 2.02
C THR A 102 -5.43 5.60 2.15
N HIS A 103 -6.25 6.13 1.23
CA HIS A 103 -6.65 7.54 1.25
C HIS A 103 -5.44 8.48 1.18
N ASP A 104 -4.58 8.25 0.19
CA ASP A 104 -3.19 8.72 0.12
C ASP A 104 -3.00 10.14 -0.39
N SER A 105 -4.08 10.87 -0.69
CA SER A 105 -4.00 12.22 -1.25
C SER A 105 -5.17 13.12 -0.82
N VAL A 106 -5.05 14.40 -1.15
CA VAL A 106 -6.12 15.40 -0.94
C VAL A 106 -7.40 15.07 -1.70
N ALA A 107 -7.32 14.23 -2.72
CA ALA A 107 -8.46 13.82 -3.54
C ALA A 107 -9.36 12.76 -2.86
N LEU A 108 -9.13 12.42 -1.59
CA LEU A 108 -10.02 11.56 -0.83
C LEU A 108 -11.44 12.15 -0.66
N GLY A 109 -11.58 13.47 -0.74
CA GLY A 109 -12.86 14.16 -0.87
C GLY A 109 -13.50 14.56 0.44
N GLU A 110 -14.67 13.98 0.74
CA GLU A 110 -15.63 14.44 1.76
C GLU A 110 -15.12 14.37 3.21
N ASP A 111 -14.15 13.52 3.51
CA ASP A 111 -13.57 13.43 4.87
C ASP A 111 -12.84 14.73 5.29
N GLY A 112 -12.48 15.54 4.31
CA GLY A 112 -11.98 16.90 4.49
C GLY A 112 -10.53 17.00 5.01
N PRO A 113 -10.11 18.22 5.41
CA PRO A 113 -8.70 18.53 5.68
C PRO A 113 -8.05 17.71 6.79
N THR A 114 -8.83 17.23 7.76
CA THR A 114 -8.31 16.39 8.86
C THR A 114 -7.84 15.01 8.40
N HIS A 115 -8.24 14.60 7.19
CA HIS A 115 -7.94 13.28 6.61
C HIS A 115 -7.10 13.38 5.33
N GLN A 116 -6.82 14.57 4.83
CA GLN A 116 -6.10 14.84 3.59
C GLN A 116 -4.58 14.93 3.83
N PRO A 117 -3.81 13.88 3.48
CA PRO A 117 -2.37 13.89 3.68
C PRO A 117 -1.68 14.82 2.68
N ILE A 118 -0.66 15.54 3.13
CA ILE A 118 0.19 16.41 2.30
C ILE A 118 1.64 15.98 2.44
N GLU A 119 2.22 16.06 3.66
CA GLU A 119 3.63 15.82 3.93
C GLU A 119 3.96 14.36 4.24
N GLN A 120 2.97 13.51 4.48
CA GLN A 120 3.16 12.14 4.99
C GLN A 120 4.05 11.29 4.09
N LEU A 121 3.84 11.31 2.77
CA LEU A 121 4.67 10.53 1.84
C LEU A 121 6.14 10.97 1.89
N ALA A 122 6.40 12.27 1.86
CA ALA A 122 7.76 12.81 1.90
C ALA A 122 8.46 12.46 3.22
N THR A 123 7.76 12.63 4.34
CA THR A 123 8.32 12.38 5.67
C THR A 123 8.48 10.89 5.98
N LEU A 124 7.63 10.02 5.45
CA LEU A 124 7.82 8.56 5.53
C LEU A 124 9.02 8.11 4.69
N ARG A 125 9.17 8.64 3.47
CA ARG A 125 10.33 8.35 2.61
C ARG A 125 11.66 8.84 3.20
N ALA A 126 11.62 9.80 4.11
CA ALA A 126 12.81 10.27 4.82
C ALA A 126 13.28 9.29 5.93
N ILE A 127 12.51 8.26 6.28
CA ILE A 127 12.91 7.26 7.28
C ILE A 127 13.88 6.25 6.63
N PRO A 128 15.17 6.21 7.05
CA PRO A 128 16.12 5.26 6.49
C PRO A 128 15.68 3.81 6.74
N GLY A 129 15.74 2.98 5.68
CA GLY A 129 15.39 1.55 5.78
C GLY A 129 13.89 1.24 5.64
N LEU A 130 13.03 2.24 5.48
CA LEU A 130 11.62 2.07 5.15
C LEU A 130 11.43 2.26 3.63
N ASP A 131 10.85 1.26 2.96
CA ASP A 131 10.43 1.39 1.56
C ASP A 131 8.98 1.83 1.48
N ILE A 132 8.69 2.83 0.64
CA ILE A 132 7.33 3.31 0.38
C ILE A 132 7.01 3.13 -1.10
N VAL A 133 6.02 2.30 -1.39
CA VAL A 133 5.50 2.06 -2.74
C VAL A 133 4.15 2.76 -2.88
N ARG A 134 3.98 3.51 -3.97
CA ARG A 134 2.72 4.19 -4.31
C ARG A 134 2.31 3.80 -5.73
N PRO A 135 1.61 2.66 -5.89
CA PRO A 135 1.28 2.09 -7.19
C PRO A 135 0.26 2.94 -7.97
N GLY A 136 0.44 3.01 -9.28
CA GLY A 136 -0.39 3.80 -10.19
C GLY A 136 -1.58 3.04 -10.79
N ASP A 137 -1.65 1.71 -10.61
CA ASP A 137 -2.79 0.89 -11.04
C ASP A 137 -2.85 -0.45 -10.31
N ALA A 138 -3.89 -1.26 -10.58
CA ALA A 138 -4.06 -2.57 -9.94
C ALA A 138 -2.95 -3.57 -10.29
N ASN A 139 -2.35 -3.48 -11.49
CA ASN A 139 -1.22 -4.33 -11.85
C ASN A 139 0.00 -4.03 -10.98
N GLU A 140 0.30 -2.73 -10.77
CA GLU A 140 1.39 -2.33 -9.86
C GLU A 140 1.09 -2.70 -8.40
N VAL A 141 -0.17 -2.65 -7.95
CA VAL A 141 -0.55 -3.11 -6.60
C VAL A 141 -0.16 -4.57 -6.40
N ALA A 142 -0.45 -5.45 -7.36
CA ALA A 142 -0.08 -6.86 -7.27
C ALA A 142 1.45 -7.06 -7.17
N HIS A 143 2.23 -6.34 -7.97
CA HIS A 143 3.68 -6.39 -7.94
C HIS A 143 4.29 -5.73 -6.69
N ALA A 144 3.67 -4.65 -6.18
CA ALA A 144 4.05 -4.02 -4.93
C ALA A 144 3.88 -4.99 -3.74
N TRP A 145 2.75 -5.67 -3.63
CA TRP A 145 2.54 -6.71 -2.62
C TRP A 145 3.59 -7.81 -2.71
N LYS A 146 3.88 -8.31 -3.93
CA LYS A 146 4.93 -9.31 -4.13
C LYS A 146 6.28 -8.80 -3.61
N THR A 147 6.68 -7.59 -4.01
CA THR A 147 7.95 -6.98 -3.60
C THR A 147 8.06 -6.82 -2.09
N MET A 148 6.99 -6.36 -1.43
CA MET A 148 6.95 -6.23 0.03
C MET A 148 7.00 -7.57 0.75
N LEU A 149 6.34 -8.60 0.23
CA LEU A 149 6.36 -9.95 0.79
C LEU A 149 7.73 -10.62 0.60
N ASP A 150 8.42 -10.35 -0.49
CA ASP A 150 9.78 -10.85 -0.74
C ASP A 150 10.83 -10.15 0.12
N ARG A 151 10.57 -8.91 0.56
CA ARG A 151 11.46 -8.15 1.42
C ARG A 151 11.60 -8.82 2.79
N ARG A 152 12.81 -9.11 3.21
CA ARG A 152 13.12 -9.79 4.49
C ARG A 152 13.84 -8.90 5.50
N GLN A 153 14.35 -7.76 5.05
CA GLN A 153 15.08 -6.82 5.90
C GLN A 153 14.45 -5.43 5.78
N GLY A 154 13.97 -4.93 6.92
CA GLY A 154 13.29 -3.64 7.02
C GLY A 154 11.82 -3.66 6.59
N PRO A 155 11.07 -2.70 7.11
CA PRO A 155 9.64 -2.56 6.83
C PRO A 155 9.40 -2.02 5.43
N ALA A 156 8.18 -2.25 4.95
CA ALA A 156 7.67 -1.63 3.74
C ALA A 156 6.25 -1.13 3.93
N GLY A 157 5.90 -0.05 3.24
CA GLY A 157 4.55 0.49 3.22
C GLY A 157 4.03 0.68 1.81
N ILE A 158 2.73 0.45 1.62
CA ILE A 158 2.02 0.72 0.38
C ILE A 158 1.02 1.85 0.61
N ALA A 159 1.12 2.89 -0.20
CA ALA A 159 0.17 4.01 -0.20
C ALA A 159 -0.82 3.83 -1.36
N LEU A 160 -2.11 3.80 -1.03
CA LEU A 160 -3.19 3.49 -1.97
C LEU A 160 -4.21 4.62 -2.03
N THR A 161 -4.65 4.94 -3.23
CA THR A 161 -5.68 5.95 -3.43
C THR A 161 -7.08 5.47 -3.02
N ARG A 162 -7.95 6.40 -2.63
CA ARG A 162 -9.39 6.16 -2.44
C ARG A 162 -10.13 6.14 -3.77
N GLN A 163 -9.69 6.94 -4.75
CA GLN A 163 -10.38 7.08 -6.03
C GLN A 163 -10.27 5.83 -6.89
N ASN A 164 -11.24 5.63 -7.75
CA ASN A 164 -11.12 4.71 -8.87
C ASN A 164 -10.12 5.26 -9.88
N ILE A 165 -9.18 4.44 -10.29
CA ILE A 165 -8.15 4.75 -11.28
C ILE A 165 -8.17 3.71 -12.39
N PRO A 166 -7.78 4.07 -13.63
CA PRO A 166 -7.73 3.13 -14.73
C PRO A 166 -6.64 2.08 -14.51
N VAL A 167 -6.85 0.91 -15.11
CA VAL A 167 -5.83 -0.14 -15.21
C VAL A 167 -5.22 -0.05 -16.61
N PHE A 168 -3.91 0.19 -16.68
CA PHE A 168 -3.23 0.33 -17.96
C PHE A 168 -3.02 -1.04 -18.64
N PRO A 169 -3.17 -1.13 -19.98
CA PRO A 169 -3.03 -2.36 -20.76
C PRO A 169 -1.54 -2.72 -20.92
N ARG A 170 -0.93 -3.28 -19.87
CA ARG A 170 0.51 -3.57 -19.82
C ARG A 170 0.95 -4.51 -20.94
N GLY A 171 2.00 -4.11 -21.67
CA GLY A 171 2.54 -4.88 -22.80
C GLY A 171 1.69 -4.82 -24.08
N ALA A 172 0.62 -4.04 -24.09
CA ALA A 172 -0.22 -3.79 -25.27
C ALA A 172 -0.20 -2.31 -25.63
N GLN A 173 -0.55 -1.99 -26.88
CA GLN A 173 -0.77 -0.62 -27.32
C GLN A 173 -2.14 -0.11 -26.88
N ASP A 174 -2.19 1.15 -26.49
CA ASP A 174 -3.44 1.87 -26.28
C ASP A 174 -3.98 2.51 -27.56
N GLU A 175 -5.04 3.31 -27.45
CA GLU A 175 -5.66 4.00 -28.57
C GLU A 175 -4.74 5.01 -29.29
N THR A 176 -3.67 5.44 -28.61
CA THR A 176 -2.64 6.34 -29.15
C THR A 176 -1.45 5.61 -29.78
N GLY A 177 -1.46 4.27 -29.74
CA GLY A 177 -0.35 3.44 -30.19
C GLY A 177 0.79 3.32 -29.16
N ALA A 178 0.63 3.86 -27.96
CA ALA A 178 1.63 3.78 -26.92
C ALA A 178 1.64 2.40 -26.25
N THR A 179 2.82 1.84 -26.00
CA THR A 179 3.00 0.55 -25.31
C THR A 179 3.40 0.80 -23.87
N TYR A 180 2.58 0.32 -22.92
CA TYR A 180 2.86 0.45 -21.49
C TYR A 180 3.83 -0.65 -21.04
N ALA A 181 4.89 -0.24 -20.34
CA ALA A 181 5.86 -1.17 -19.77
C ALA A 181 5.23 -2.12 -18.74
N SER A 182 5.85 -3.28 -18.54
CA SER A 182 5.37 -4.29 -17.60
C SER A 182 5.38 -3.79 -16.16
N ALA A 183 4.31 -4.05 -15.42
CA ALA A 183 4.19 -3.67 -14.02
C ALA A 183 5.18 -4.38 -13.09
N ASN A 184 5.85 -5.45 -13.53
CA ASN A 184 6.91 -6.10 -12.75
C ASN A 184 8.09 -5.15 -12.46
N LEU A 185 8.23 -4.07 -13.24
CA LEU A 185 9.24 -3.03 -13.04
C LEU A 185 9.02 -2.20 -11.77
N THR A 186 7.83 -2.28 -11.15
CA THR A 186 7.56 -1.72 -9.82
C THR A 186 8.62 -2.13 -8.80
N ALA A 187 9.15 -3.35 -8.90
CA ALA A 187 10.22 -3.83 -8.03
C ALA A 187 11.54 -3.06 -8.17
N LYS A 188 11.73 -2.27 -9.23
CA LYS A 188 12.90 -1.42 -9.45
C LYS A 188 12.77 -0.02 -8.83
N GLY A 189 11.59 0.31 -8.30
CA GLY A 189 11.27 1.62 -7.72
C GLY A 189 10.70 2.57 -8.77
N ALA A 190 11.54 3.18 -9.59
CA ALA A 190 11.10 4.02 -10.70
C ALA A 190 11.43 3.38 -12.05
N TYR A 191 10.55 3.58 -13.03
CA TYR A 191 10.75 3.07 -14.38
C TYR A 191 9.98 3.90 -15.41
N THR A 192 10.39 3.81 -16.67
CA THR A 192 9.66 4.44 -17.77
C THR A 192 8.40 3.63 -18.07
N LEU A 193 7.23 4.22 -17.84
CA LEU A 193 5.94 3.60 -18.12
C LEU A 193 5.65 3.59 -19.63
N VAL A 194 5.90 4.74 -20.30
CA VAL A 194 5.73 4.93 -21.74
C VAL A 194 6.89 5.77 -22.25
N ASP A 195 7.53 5.34 -23.31
CA ASP A 195 8.58 6.08 -23.99
C ASP A 195 8.00 7.18 -24.90
N ALA A 196 8.85 8.16 -25.26
CA ALA A 196 8.51 9.16 -26.27
C ALA A 196 8.33 8.49 -27.64
N SER A 197 7.36 8.97 -28.43
CA SER A 197 7.02 8.43 -29.75
C SER A 197 8.20 8.45 -30.75
N ASN A 198 9.08 9.45 -30.64
CA ASN A 198 10.27 9.60 -31.49
C ASN A 198 11.59 9.13 -30.82
N SER A 199 11.52 8.45 -29.69
CA SER A 199 12.67 7.98 -28.89
C SER A 199 13.61 9.09 -28.37
N LYS A 200 13.20 10.35 -28.44
CA LYS A 200 13.94 11.52 -27.93
C LYS A 200 13.03 12.38 -27.09
N PRO A 201 12.91 12.12 -25.78
CA PRO A 201 12.02 12.90 -24.93
C PRO A 201 12.52 14.36 -24.80
N GLU A 202 11.64 15.32 -25.04
CA GLU A 202 11.85 16.74 -24.77
C GLU A 202 11.41 17.11 -23.37
N VAL A 203 10.43 16.36 -22.83
CA VAL A 203 9.87 16.51 -21.48
C VAL A 203 9.77 15.14 -20.82
N ILE A 204 10.06 15.08 -19.52
CA ILE A 204 9.85 13.88 -18.70
C ILE A 204 8.75 14.19 -17.68
N LEU A 205 7.65 13.46 -17.75
CA LEU A 205 6.56 13.53 -16.78
C LEU A 205 6.78 12.45 -15.70
N ILE A 206 6.85 12.87 -14.44
CA ILE A 206 7.08 11.98 -13.30
C ILE A 206 5.84 11.98 -12.42
N ALA A 207 5.28 10.81 -12.15
CA ALA A 207 4.10 10.64 -11.30
C ALA A 207 4.15 9.33 -10.51
N SER A 208 3.32 9.22 -9.49
CA SER A 208 3.08 8.00 -8.72
C SER A 208 1.62 7.97 -8.25
N GLY A 209 1.09 6.78 -7.96
CA GLY A 209 -0.29 6.66 -7.46
C GLY A 209 -1.33 7.17 -8.43
N SER A 210 -2.36 7.82 -7.90
CA SER A 210 -3.49 8.36 -8.69
C SER A 210 -3.09 9.39 -9.74
N GLU A 211 -1.92 10.04 -9.61
CA GLU A 211 -1.46 11.06 -10.55
C GLU A 211 -0.83 10.46 -11.82
N VAL A 212 -0.55 9.15 -11.86
CA VAL A 212 -0.02 8.49 -13.08
C VAL A 212 -0.97 8.66 -14.25
N GLN A 213 -2.28 8.51 -14.05
CA GLN A 213 -3.27 8.75 -15.12
C GLN A 213 -3.24 10.19 -15.64
N LEU A 214 -2.95 11.18 -14.77
CA LEU A 214 -2.85 12.58 -15.16
C LEU A 214 -1.61 12.81 -16.03
N ALA A 215 -0.48 12.19 -15.68
CA ALA A 215 0.74 12.24 -16.49
C ALA A 215 0.54 11.57 -17.86
N VAL A 216 -0.16 10.44 -17.91
CA VAL A 216 -0.51 9.78 -19.18
C VAL A 216 -1.39 10.65 -20.05
N ASN A 217 -2.45 11.27 -19.49
CA ASN A 217 -3.33 12.18 -20.21
C ASN A 217 -2.59 13.44 -20.70
N ALA A 218 -1.72 13.99 -19.86
CA ALA A 218 -0.90 15.15 -20.24
C ALA A 218 0.06 14.81 -21.39
N ARG A 219 0.65 13.61 -21.39
CA ARG A 219 1.47 13.13 -22.52
C ARG A 219 0.68 13.16 -23.82
N VAL A 220 -0.52 12.58 -23.83
CA VAL A 220 -1.39 12.57 -25.04
C VAL A 220 -1.67 13.97 -25.51
N ALA A 221 -1.99 14.90 -24.61
CA ALA A 221 -2.26 16.30 -24.96
C ALA A 221 -1.03 17.07 -25.48
N LEU A 222 0.19 16.68 -25.07
CA LEU A 222 1.42 17.31 -25.53
C LEU A 222 1.90 16.75 -26.88
N GLU A 223 1.48 15.56 -27.27
CA GLU A 223 1.82 14.91 -28.54
C GLU A 223 0.79 15.27 -29.66
N ALA A 224 -0.36 15.85 -29.32
CA ALA A 224 -1.40 16.27 -30.25
C ALA A 224 -1.07 17.62 -30.91
#